data_88edecc4689af01d50b6cf284b1fd16a
#
_entry.id   88edecc4689af01d50b6cf284b1fd16a
#
_cell.length_a   1.000
_cell.length_b   1.000
_cell.length_c   1.000
_cell.angle_alpha   90.00
_cell.angle_beta   90.00
_cell.angle_gamma   90.00
#
_symmetry.space_group_name_H-M   'P 1'
#
loop_
_entity.id
_entity.type
_entity.pdbx_description
1 polymer ?
#
loop_
_entity_poly.entity_id
_entity_poly.type
_entity_poly.pdbx_seq_one_letter_code
_entity_poly.pdbx_strand_id
1 'polypeptide(L)' 'MQDKDLMENELLVVKGVCDLYLHGAIESTTAEVHTAFKEALNECLNIQNKIYNLMAEKGWYQTENA' A
#
# COMPACT_ATOMS: atom_id res chain seq x y z
N MET A 1 3.09 7.39 -21.26
CA MET A 1 3.42 6.42 -20.20
C MET A 1 2.54 5.19 -20.36
N GLN A 2 3.12 4.04 -20.33
CA GLN A 2 2.36 2.80 -20.42
C GLN A 2 1.73 2.46 -19.07
N ASP A 3 0.67 1.70 -19.11
CA ASP A 3 -0.04 1.31 -17.89
C ASP A 3 0.87 0.58 -16.89
N LYS A 4 1.79 -0.22 -17.38
CA LYS A 4 2.77 -0.90 -16.53
C LYS A 4 3.57 0.11 -15.70
N ASP A 5 4.07 1.16 -16.34
CA ASP A 5 4.87 2.18 -15.67
C ASP A 5 4.04 2.96 -14.67
N LEU A 6 2.80 3.27 -15.04
CA LEU A 6 1.87 3.97 -14.16
C LEU A 6 1.60 3.14 -12.91
N MET A 7 1.35 1.85 -13.07
CA MET A 7 1.08 0.95 -11.94
C MET A 7 2.30 0.81 -11.04
N GLU A 8 3.51 0.72 -11.63
CA GLU A 8 4.73 0.65 -10.84
C GLU A 8 4.94 1.91 -10.01
N ASN A 9 4.70 3.07 -10.60
CA ASN A 9 4.82 4.35 -9.88
C ASN A 9 3.80 4.45 -8.76
N GLU A 10 2.55 4.07 -9.03
CA GLU A 10 1.49 4.09 -8.02
C GLU A 10 1.78 3.14 -6.88
N LEU A 11 2.35 1.98 -7.18
CA LEU A 11 2.71 1.01 -6.14
C LEU A 11 3.75 1.60 -5.18
N LEU A 12 4.74 2.30 -5.71
CA LEU A 12 5.76 2.96 -4.88
C LEU A 12 5.14 4.02 -3.98
N VAL A 13 4.22 4.82 -4.53
CA VAL A 13 3.52 5.85 -3.76
C VAL A 13 2.69 5.22 -2.64
N VAL A 14 1.93 4.18 -2.97
CA VAL A 14 1.08 3.50 -1.99
C VAL A 14 1.92 2.89 -0.87
N LYS A 15 3.06 2.28 -1.19
CA LYS A 15 3.96 1.74 -0.17
C LYS A 15 4.42 2.83 0.80
N GLY A 16 4.79 4.00 0.27
CA GLY A 16 5.20 5.13 1.10
C GLY A 16 4.06 5.64 1.99
N VAL A 17 2.85 5.70 1.47
CA VAL A 17 1.68 6.11 2.24
C VAL A 17 1.36 5.10 3.35
N CYS A 18 1.46 3.80 3.06
CA CYS A 18 1.25 2.76 4.08
C CYS A 18 2.29 2.90 5.21
N ASP A 19 3.54 3.14 4.87
CA ASP A 19 4.59 3.35 5.88
C ASP A 19 4.28 4.57 6.75
N LEU A 20 3.77 5.63 6.13
CA LEU A 20 3.40 6.85 6.86
C LEU A 20 2.26 6.58 7.84
N TYR A 21 1.25 5.83 7.43
CA TYR A 21 0.13 5.48 8.32
C TYR A 21 0.57 4.56 9.45
N LEU A 22 1.48 3.62 9.16
CA LEU A 22 2.05 2.77 10.20
C LEU A 22 2.80 3.61 11.23
N HIS A 23 3.60 4.56 10.76
CA HIS A 23 4.32 5.48 11.65
C HIS A 23 3.34 6.26 12.52
N GLY A 24 2.27 6.78 11.93
CA GLY A 24 1.24 7.49 12.69
C GLY A 24 0.59 6.63 13.75
N ALA A 25 0.31 5.36 13.44
CA ALA A 25 -0.27 4.42 14.40
C ALA A 25 0.68 4.15 15.57
N ILE A 26 1.97 4.02 15.28
CA ILE A 26 2.98 3.75 16.30
C ILE A 26 3.18 4.97 17.21
N GLU A 27 3.22 6.16 16.64
CA GLU A 27 3.53 7.38 17.38
C GLU A 27 2.32 8.03 18.05
N SER A 28 1.10 7.65 17.69
CA SER A 28 -0.09 8.27 18.25
C SER A 28 -0.24 7.95 19.73
N THR A 29 -0.67 8.94 20.51
CA THR A 29 -0.79 8.81 21.96
C THR A 29 -2.23 8.70 22.44
N THR A 30 -3.21 8.91 21.58
CA THR A 30 -4.61 8.77 21.94
C THR A 30 -5.24 7.61 21.19
N ALA A 31 -6.18 6.94 21.82
CA ALA A 31 -6.85 5.78 21.22
C ALA A 31 -7.58 6.17 19.93
N GLU A 32 -8.20 7.33 19.91
CA GLU A 32 -8.96 7.82 18.77
C GLU A 32 -8.07 8.03 17.55
N VAL A 33 -6.93 8.68 17.75
CA VAL A 33 -5.97 8.93 16.66
C VAL A 33 -5.33 7.62 16.21
N HIS A 34 -4.98 6.77 17.17
CA HIS A 34 -4.40 5.46 16.87
C HIS A 34 -5.34 4.62 15.98
N THR A 35 -6.63 4.59 16.34
CA THR A 35 -7.64 3.85 15.57
C THR A 35 -7.78 4.41 14.16
N ALA A 36 -7.77 5.74 14.01
CA ALA A 36 -7.87 6.37 12.70
C ALA A 36 -6.70 5.96 11.80
N PHE A 37 -5.48 5.95 12.32
CA PHE A 37 -4.32 5.52 11.54
C PHE A 37 -4.36 4.02 11.21
N LYS A 38 -4.84 3.20 12.13
CA LYS A 38 -4.99 1.76 11.86
C LYS A 38 -5.98 1.50 10.75
N GLU A 39 -7.10 2.19 10.76
CA GLU A 39 -8.10 2.05 9.69
C GLU A 39 -7.56 2.50 8.35
N ALA A 40 -6.86 3.64 8.33
CA ALA A 40 -6.24 4.14 7.11
C ALA A 40 -5.18 3.17 6.58
N LEU A 41 -4.38 2.59 7.47
CA LEU A 41 -3.38 1.60 7.11
C LEU A 41 -4.03 0.37 6.47
N ASN A 42 -5.10 -0.13 7.07
CA ASN A 42 -5.80 -1.30 6.52
C ASN A 42 -6.32 -1.04 5.12
N GLU A 43 -6.91 0.13 4.87
CA GLU A 43 -7.38 0.50 3.55
C GLU A 43 -6.21 0.61 2.57
N CYS A 44 -5.11 1.20 3.00
CA CYS A 44 -3.92 1.34 2.17
C CYS A 44 -3.34 -0.02 1.78
N LEU A 45 -3.29 -0.96 2.72
CA LEU A 45 -2.82 -2.31 2.45
C LEU A 45 -3.74 -3.05 1.48
N ASN A 46 -5.04 -2.83 1.57
CA ASN A 46 -5.98 -3.40 0.62
C ASN A 46 -5.76 -2.87 -0.80
N ILE A 47 -5.51 -1.57 -0.92
CA ILE A 47 -5.21 -0.95 -2.21
C ILE A 47 -3.91 -1.52 -2.77
N GLN A 48 -2.87 -1.61 -1.95
CA GLN A 48 -1.60 -2.20 -2.34
C GLN A 48 -1.79 -3.62 -2.87
N ASN A 49 -2.58 -4.40 -2.17
CA ASN A 49 -2.84 -5.78 -2.55
C ASN A 49 -3.55 -5.89 -3.90
N LYS A 50 -4.51 -5.01 -4.16
CA LYS A 50 -5.20 -4.96 -5.45
C LYS A 50 -4.24 -4.62 -6.58
N ILE A 51 -3.34 -3.67 -6.35
CA ILE A 51 -2.33 -3.29 -7.34
C ILE A 51 -1.42 -4.47 -7.64
N TYR A 52 -0.90 -5.13 -6.61
CA TYR A 52 -0.05 -6.32 -6.78
C TYR A 52 -0.74 -7.41 -7.57
N ASN A 53 -1.98 -7.71 -7.21
CA ASN A 53 -2.72 -8.78 -7.87
C ASN A 53 -2.95 -8.47 -9.34
N LEU A 54 -3.32 -7.24 -9.64
CA LEU A 54 -3.55 -6.84 -11.01
C LEU A 54 -2.25 -6.88 -11.82
N MET A 55 -1.16 -6.41 -11.26
CA MET A 55 0.14 -6.45 -11.92
C MET A 55 0.60 -7.89 -12.16
N ALA A 56 0.36 -8.78 -11.20
CA ALA A 56 0.69 -10.19 -11.35
C ALA A 56 -0.12 -10.83 -12.48
N GLU A 57 -1.41 -10.54 -12.57
CA GLU A 57 -2.27 -11.02 -13.65
C GLU A 57 -1.79 -10.57 -15.02
N LYS A 58 -1.29 -9.35 -15.10
CA LYS A 58 -0.80 -8.77 -16.35
C LYS A 58 0.63 -9.19 -16.69
N GLY A 59 1.30 -9.90 -15.79
CA GLY A 59 2.69 -10.28 -15.98
C GLY A 59 3.67 -9.13 -15.78
N TRP A 60 3.24 -8.07 -15.12
CA TRP A 60 4.08 -6.87 -14.89
C TRP A 60 4.86 -6.93 -13.59
N TYR A 61 4.56 -7.90 -12.74
CA TYR A 61 5.22 -8.08 -11.47
C TYR A 61 5.37 -9.56 -11.18
N GLN A 62 6.59 -9.99 -10.90
CA GLN A 62 6.84 -11.37 -10.53
C GLN A 62 7.14 -11.43 -9.03
N THR A 63 6.41 -12.27 -8.35
CA THR A 63 6.70 -12.53 -6.94
C THR A 63 7.87 -13.50 -6.87
N GLU A 64 8.70 -13.35 -5.87
CA GLU A 64 9.85 -14.25 -5.68
C GLU A 64 9.44 -15.60 -5.11
N ASN A 65 8.21 -15.77 -4.84
CA ASN A 65 7.71 -17.04 -4.34
C ASN A 65 7.50 -17.99 -5.47
N ALA A 66 8.42 -18.78 -5.63
CA ALA A 66 8.27 -19.89 -6.54
C ALA A 66 7.47 -20.98 -5.87
#